data_29130a377d013d00359043582244950b
#
_entry.id   29130a377d013d00359043582244950b
#
_cell.length_a   1.000
_cell.length_b   1.000
_cell.length_c   1.000
_cell.angle_alpha   90.00
_cell.angle_beta   90.00
_cell.angle_gamma   90.00
#
_symmetry.space_group_name_H-M   'P 1'
#
loop_
_entity.id
_entity.type
_entity.pdbx_description
1 polymer ?
#
loop_
_entity_poly.entity_id
_entity_poly.type
_entity_poly.pdbx_seq_one_letter_code
_entity_poly.pdbx_strand_id
1 'polypeptide(L)'
;IIEKRLGKVGIPSDLVDLNAEIDASLGINENWDNIVSVLPPAERQKMAEASLTKMTKKDYEAIEGQVLKDYTECIDTAEKTAIESVRNGSNADIDTFYEVPIEFVKMVAGGFENALILSGRAGMGKTFETISTLAKMGKEFEYNAGCKSPLALYKYLYDHRDNQIIVFDDTYGLMDSEQAITILMTACWSATDKRFVSWDTTSGKLDGVPAKFEFNSRLVIMMNNPDDSEKTKALISRSLNYEINFSYADTLKLMYLIAKTDTKKLKAAERKEIVDWIQANTSEATIGFDLRTQKKLESIYLYDKINWKELGKVLIWKKNTPMEVVKELILRGKSVNEQVREFVERTGDSRATYFRIKKQLGNMGSIKVAGNGVV
;
A
#
# COMPACT_ATOMS: atom_id res chain seq x y z
N ILE A 1 0.66 34.77 -5.80
CA ILE A 1 -0.49 34.21 -5.04
C ILE A 1 -0.51 34.80 -3.63
N ILE A 2 0.61 34.78 -2.93
CA ILE A 2 0.75 35.30 -1.55
C ILE A 2 0.46 36.79 -1.48
N GLU A 3 1.05 37.63 -2.35
CA GLU A 3 0.73 39.04 -2.45
C GLU A 3 -0.78 39.31 -2.62
N LYS A 4 -1.43 38.49 -3.44
CA LYS A 4 -2.88 38.60 -3.69
C LYS A 4 -3.70 38.16 -2.46
N ARG A 5 -3.17 37.29 -1.61
CA ARG A 5 -3.77 36.92 -0.33
C ARG A 5 -3.60 38.04 0.71
N LEU A 6 -2.40 38.61 0.83
CA LEU A 6 -2.15 39.75 1.70
C LEU A 6 -3.01 40.94 1.36
N GLY A 7 -3.12 41.29 0.06
CA GLY A 7 -3.99 42.38 -0.41
C GLY A 7 -5.46 42.19 -0.12
N LYS A 8 -5.97 40.95 -0.13
CA LYS A 8 -7.36 40.64 0.22
C LYS A 8 -7.71 40.89 1.69
N VAL A 9 -6.74 40.77 2.59
CA VAL A 9 -6.91 41.04 4.02
C VAL A 9 -6.41 42.46 4.41
N GLY A 10 -6.08 43.29 3.43
CA GLY A 10 -5.67 44.68 3.64
C GLY A 10 -4.29 44.85 4.27
N ILE A 11 -3.42 43.88 4.09
CA ILE A 11 -2.02 43.93 4.57
C ILE A 11 -1.14 44.37 3.40
N PRO A 12 -0.38 45.49 3.53
CA PRO A 12 0.56 45.93 2.51
C PRO A 12 1.67 44.87 2.28
N SER A 13 1.99 44.60 1.02
CA SER A 13 2.98 43.61 0.66
C SER A 13 4.43 44.00 1.00
N ASP A 14 4.64 45.32 1.25
CA ASP A 14 5.93 45.89 1.67
C ASP A 14 6.26 45.67 3.16
N LEU A 15 5.31 45.19 3.94
CA LEU A 15 5.53 44.81 5.36
C LEU A 15 6.31 43.51 5.53
N VAL A 16 6.50 42.74 4.47
CA VAL A 16 7.23 41.45 4.51
C VAL A 16 8.13 41.36 3.28
N ASP A 17 9.40 41.04 3.47
CA ASP A 17 10.28 40.69 2.35
C ASP A 17 9.90 39.30 1.80
N LEU A 18 8.98 39.30 0.85
CA LEU A 18 8.48 38.06 0.24
C LEU A 18 9.58 37.23 -0.42
N ASN A 19 10.69 37.85 -0.84
CA ASN A 19 11.79 37.12 -1.45
C ASN A 19 12.67 36.42 -0.41
N ALA A 20 12.71 36.93 0.83
CA ALA A 20 13.43 36.31 1.92
C ALA A 20 12.61 35.22 2.61
N GLU A 21 11.28 35.35 2.64
CA GLU A 21 10.37 34.46 3.40
C GLU A 21 9.73 33.37 2.54
N ILE A 22 9.89 33.40 1.21
CA ILE A 22 9.40 32.36 0.32
C ILE A 22 10.51 31.38 -0.02
N ASP A 23 10.37 30.16 0.41
CA ASP A 23 11.21 29.04 0.00
C ASP A 23 10.54 28.27 -1.15
N ALA A 24 11.20 28.27 -2.31
CA ALA A 24 10.69 27.58 -3.50
C ALA A 24 10.59 26.04 -3.35
N SER A 25 11.23 25.48 -2.33
CA SER A 25 11.14 24.04 -2.01
C SER A 25 9.90 23.67 -1.18
N LEU A 26 9.23 24.67 -0.58
CA LEU A 26 8.06 24.50 0.28
C LEU A 26 6.75 24.73 -0.48
N GLY A 27 5.68 24.12 0.01
CA GLY A 27 4.33 24.34 -0.48
C GLY A 27 3.78 25.75 -0.18
N ILE A 28 2.70 26.14 -0.87
CA ILE A 28 2.07 27.48 -0.69
C ILE A 28 1.60 27.69 0.77
N ASN A 29 1.13 26.66 1.44
CA ASN A 29 0.64 26.78 2.81
C ASN A 29 1.79 26.92 3.82
N GLU A 30 2.89 26.20 3.65
CA GLU A 30 4.08 26.28 4.49
C GLU A 30 4.75 27.65 4.35
N ASN A 31 4.89 28.15 3.12
CA ASN A 31 5.33 29.52 2.87
C ASN A 31 4.39 30.59 3.46
N TRP A 32 3.07 30.30 3.46
CA TRP A 32 2.09 31.18 4.07
C TRP A 32 2.26 31.24 5.59
N ASP A 33 2.50 30.12 6.25
CA ASP A 33 2.73 30.05 7.70
C ASP A 33 4.02 30.78 8.09
N ASN A 34 5.08 30.67 7.28
CA ASN A 34 6.31 31.42 7.47
C ASN A 34 6.05 32.94 7.44
N ILE A 35 5.34 33.42 6.42
CA ILE A 35 4.99 34.84 6.26
C ILE A 35 4.12 35.32 7.42
N VAL A 36 3.15 34.53 7.84
CA VAL A 36 2.28 34.88 8.98
C VAL A 36 3.09 34.98 10.27
N SER A 37 4.12 34.15 10.44
CA SER A 37 4.96 34.14 11.65
C SER A 37 5.77 35.42 11.84
N VAL A 38 6.19 36.08 10.74
CA VAL A 38 7.01 37.30 10.77
C VAL A 38 6.20 38.60 10.75
N LEU A 39 4.89 38.54 10.50
CA LEU A 39 4.02 39.71 10.55
C LEU A 39 3.96 40.34 11.95
N PRO A 40 3.81 41.65 12.06
CA PRO A 40 3.55 42.32 13.34
C PRO A 40 2.29 41.80 14.02
N PRO A 41 2.23 41.76 15.37
CA PRO A 41 1.06 41.22 16.10
C PRO A 41 -0.29 41.78 15.70
N ALA A 42 -0.36 43.10 15.41
CA ALA A 42 -1.58 43.79 14.96
C ALA A 42 -2.07 43.24 13.62
N GLU A 43 -1.17 42.95 12.70
CA GLU A 43 -1.49 42.41 11.37
C GLU A 43 -1.86 40.94 11.43
N ARG A 44 -1.25 40.16 12.32
CA ARG A 44 -1.66 38.78 12.62
C ARG A 44 -3.08 38.71 13.15
N GLN A 45 -3.47 39.65 14.02
CA GLN A 45 -4.82 39.73 14.55
C GLN A 45 -5.85 40.09 13.46
N LYS A 46 -5.53 41.04 12.56
CA LYS A 46 -6.37 41.36 11.39
C LYS A 46 -6.57 40.14 10.49
N MET A 47 -5.53 39.35 10.29
CA MET A 47 -5.64 38.09 9.51
C MET A 47 -6.53 37.06 10.17
N ALA A 48 -6.42 36.90 11.48
CA ALA A 48 -7.29 36.02 12.23
C ALA A 48 -8.75 36.45 12.19
N GLU A 49 -8.99 37.75 12.31
CA GLU A 49 -10.35 38.36 12.22
C GLU A 49 -10.91 38.28 10.78
N ALA A 50 -10.08 38.48 9.75
CA ALA A 50 -10.47 38.33 8.35
C ALA A 50 -10.77 36.87 7.96
N SER A 51 -10.12 35.94 8.56
CA SER A 51 -10.39 34.48 8.37
C SER A 51 -11.71 34.04 9.04
N LEU A 52 -12.16 34.78 10.05
CA LEU A 52 -13.44 34.57 10.75
C LEU A 52 -14.62 35.30 10.11
N THR A 53 -14.36 36.25 9.18
CA THR A 53 -15.43 37.08 8.55
C THR A 53 -15.94 36.42 7.29
N LYS A 54 -16.99 35.62 7.45
CA LYS A 54 -18.04 35.27 6.47
C LYS A 54 -17.57 34.91 5.06
N MET A 55 -17.02 33.74 4.90
CA MET A 55 -17.20 33.00 3.65
C MET A 55 -18.69 32.65 3.52
N THR A 56 -19.31 33.00 2.40
CA THR A 56 -20.67 32.56 2.10
C THR A 56 -20.65 31.06 1.81
N LYS A 57 -21.78 30.36 2.01
CA LYS A 57 -21.91 28.94 1.65
C LYS A 57 -21.45 28.65 0.22
N LYS A 58 -21.70 29.62 -0.70
CA LYS A 58 -21.28 29.53 -2.11
C LYS A 58 -19.78 29.65 -2.31
N ASP A 59 -19.08 30.43 -1.47
CA ASP A 59 -17.60 30.51 -1.50
C ASP A 59 -16.97 29.24 -0.96
N TYR A 60 -17.58 28.61 0.06
CA TYR A 60 -17.17 27.30 0.59
C TYR A 60 -17.34 26.21 -0.46
N GLU A 61 -18.50 26.12 -1.12
CA GLU A 61 -18.79 25.16 -2.18
C GLU A 61 -17.84 25.32 -3.38
N ALA A 62 -17.50 26.56 -3.74
CA ALA A 62 -16.56 26.84 -4.83
C ALA A 62 -15.11 26.44 -4.48
N ILE A 63 -14.67 26.67 -3.25
CA ILE A 63 -13.33 26.28 -2.77
C ILE A 63 -13.26 24.76 -2.61
N GLU A 64 -14.27 24.15 -2.03
CA GLU A 64 -14.36 22.69 -1.88
C GLU A 64 -14.32 21.98 -3.25
N GLY A 65 -15.07 22.50 -4.24
CA GLY A 65 -15.03 21.99 -5.61
C GLY A 65 -13.66 22.15 -6.27
N GLN A 66 -12.95 23.27 -6.04
CA GLN A 66 -11.61 23.48 -6.59
C GLN A 66 -10.56 22.60 -5.89
N VAL A 67 -10.61 22.49 -4.56
CA VAL A 67 -9.72 21.65 -3.77
C VAL A 67 -9.92 20.17 -4.14
N LEU A 68 -11.17 19.72 -4.30
CA LEU A 68 -11.47 18.35 -4.75
C LEU A 68 -10.91 18.11 -6.17
N LYS A 69 -11.06 19.06 -7.08
CA LYS A 69 -10.53 18.94 -8.44
C LYS A 69 -9.00 18.88 -8.44
N ASP A 70 -8.33 19.81 -7.76
CA ASP A 70 -6.87 19.87 -7.65
C ASP A 70 -6.32 18.58 -6.99
N TYR A 71 -7.02 18.06 -5.97
CA TYR A 71 -6.68 16.82 -5.28
C TYR A 71 -6.83 15.60 -6.20
N THR A 72 -7.92 15.54 -6.97
CA THR A 72 -8.16 14.47 -7.95
C THR A 72 -7.10 14.50 -9.05
N GLU A 73 -6.77 15.67 -9.63
CA GLU A 73 -5.71 15.81 -10.63
C GLU A 73 -4.33 15.43 -10.08
N CYS A 74 -4.06 15.72 -8.80
CA CYS A 74 -2.82 15.34 -8.13
C CYS A 74 -2.72 13.83 -7.93
N ILE A 75 -3.82 13.17 -7.52
CA ILE A 75 -3.89 11.70 -7.40
C ILE A 75 -3.71 11.04 -8.76
N ASP A 76 -4.44 11.46 -9.78
CA ASP A 76 -4.35 10.93 -11.14
C ASP A 76 -2.92 11.05 -11.69
N THR A 77 -2.25 12.16 -11.41
CA THR A 77 -0.85 12.38 -11.82
C THR A 77 0.11 11.47 -11.06
N ALA A 78 -0.10 11.29 -9.74
CA ALA A 78 0.71 10.40 -8.93
C ALA A 78 0.52 8.94 -9.33
N GLU A 79 -0.70 8.53 -9.62
CA GLU A 79 -1.02 7.18 -10.11
C GLU A 79 -0.41 6.93 -11.50
N LYS A 80 -0.54 7.87 -12.44
CA LYS A 80 0.10 7.78 -13.76
C LYS A 80 1.62 7.69 -13.66
N THR A 81 2.23 8.49 -12.79
CA THR A 81 3.68 8.46 -12.55
C THR A 81 4.12 7.12 -11.94
N ALA A 82 3.33 6.58 -10.99
CA ALA A 82 3.57 5.27 -10.41
C ALA A 82 3.47 4.16 -11.47
N ILE A 83 2.44 4.18 -12.33
CA ILE A 83 2.25 3.25 -13.43
C ILE A 83 3.41 3.32 -14.44
N GLU A 84 3.86 4.52 -14.80
CA GLU A 84 5.01 4.70 -15.69
C GLU A 84 6.32 4.18 -15.09
N SER A 85 6.53 4.34 -13.78
CA SER A 85 7.71 3.80 -13.10
C SER A 85 7.74 2.26 -13.11
N VAL A 86 6.57 1.64 -13.09
CA VAL A 86 6.39 0.19 -13.15
C VAL A 86 6.67 -0.34 -14.57
N ARG A 87 6.33 0.40 -15.63
CA ARG A 87 6.57 0.00 -17.03
C ARG A 87 8.03 -0.28 -17.35
N ASN A 88 8.96 0.38 -16.65
CA ASN A 88 10.40 0.35 -16.94
C ASN A 88 11.20 -0.67 -16.11
N GLY A 89 10.56 -1.47 -15.26
CA GLY A 89 11.21 -2.28 -14.22
C GLY A 89 11.14 -3.80 -14.37
N SER A 90 10.94 -4.36 -15.56
CA SER A 90 10.85 -5.82 -15.67
C SER A 90 12.21 -6.51 -15.68
N ASN A 91 12.35 -7.53 -14.83
CA ASN A 91 13.48 -8.45 -14.79
C ASN A 91 12.93 -9.87 -14.95
N ALA A 92 13.35 -10.59 -16.00
CA ALA A 92 12.88 -11.93 -16.31
C ALA A 92 13.03 -12.93 -15.12
N ASP A 93 14.07 -12.75 -14.30
CA ASP A 93 14.25 -13.56 -13.09
C ASP A 93 13.17 -13.31 -12.03
N ILE A 94 12.63 -12.09 -11.96
CA ILE A 94 11.52 -11.73 -11.05
C ILE A 94 10.22 -12.31 -11.59
N ASP A 95 9.98 -12.21 -12.89
CA ASP A 95 8.79 -12.73 -13.56
C ASP A 95 8.58 -14.23 -13.28
N THR A 96 9.65 -15.02 -13.06
CA THR A 96 9.55 -16.46 -12.71
C THR A 96 8.83 -16.71 -11.38
N PHE A 97 8.89 -15.79 -10.42
CA PHE A 97 8.15 -15.90 -9.16
C PHE A 97 6.65 -15.64 -9.32
N TYR A 98 6.28 -14.91 -10.36
CA TYR A 98 4.92 -14.49 -10.65
C TYR A 98 4.37 -15.10 -11.94
N GLU A 99 4.97 -16.17 -12.46
CA GLU A 99 4.61 -16.78 -13.74
C GLU A 99 3.09 -17.05 -13.82
N VAL A 100 2.54 -17.75 -12.85
CA VAL A 100 1.10 -18.10 -12.85
C VAL A 100 0.20 -16.86 -12.72
N PRO A 101 0.38 -15.96 -11.74
CA PRO A 101 -0.45 -14.75 -11.68
C PRO A 101 -0.30 -13.84 -12.91
N ILE A 102 0.89 -13.75 -13.51
CA ILE A 102 1.11 -13.03 -14.76
C ILE A 102 0.24 -13.62 -15.89
N GLU A 103 0.27 -14.95 -16.07
CA GLU A 103 -0.55 -15.60 -17.09
C GLU A 103 -2.05 -15.41 -16.84
N PHE A 104 -2.50 -15.47 -15.59
CA PHE A 104 -3.90 -15.22 -15.26
C PHE A 104 -4.34 -13.78 -15.54
N VAL A 105 -3.47 -12.79 -15.25
CA VAL A 105 -3.71 -11.39 -15.65
C VAL A 105 -3.82 -11.28 -17.18
N LYS A 106 -2.94 -11.95 -17.93
CA LYS A 106 -3.01 -11.98 -19.41
C LYS A 106 -4.30 -12.61 -19.91
N MET A 107 -4.78 -13.68 -19.29
CA MET A 107 -6.06 -14.32 -19.66
C MET A 107 -7.24 -13.35 -19.51
N VAL A 108 -7.32 -12.64 -18.37
CA VAL A 108 -8.35 -11.62 -18.16
C VAL A 108 -8.18 -10.46 -19.15
N ALA A 109 -6.97 -9.96 -19.33
CA ALA A 109 -6.68 -8.86 -20.25
C ALA A 109 -6.96 -9.23 -21.73
N GLY A 110 -6.80 -10.51 -22.08
CA GLY A 110 -7.12 -11.08 -23.39
C GLY A 110 -8.60 -11.38 -23.61
N GLY A 111 -9.44 -11.33 -22.55
CA GLY A 111 -10.87 -11.64 -22.65
C GLY A 111 -11.20 -13.13 -22.60
N PHE A 112 -10.24 -13.99 -22.21
CA PHE A 112 -10.48 -15.43 -22.01
C PHE A 112 -11.20 -15.73 -20.70
N GLU A 113 -11.08 -14.81 -19.72
CA GLU A 113 -11.75 -14.88 -18.44
C GLU A 113 -12.30 -13.52 -18.03
N ASN A 114 -13.35 -13.54 -17.23
CA ASN A 114 -14.06 -12.34 -16.81
C ASN A 114 -13.48 -11.71 -15.54
N ALA A 115 -12.92 -12.53 -14.65
CA ALA A 115 -12.43 -12.07 -13.36
C ALA A 115 -11.26 -12.91 -12.86
N LEU A 116 -10.34 -12.22 -12.18
CA LEU A 116 -9.22 -12.80 -11.44
C LEU A 116 -9.22 -12.27 -10.01
N ILE A 117 -9.06 -13.14 -9.04
CA ILE A 117 -8.79 -12.79 -7.66
C ILE A 117 -7.34 -13.16 -7.34
N LEU A 118 -6.54 -12.16 -7.00
CA LEU A 118 -5.19 -12.34 -6.48
C LEU A 118 -5.21 -12.11 -4.97
N SER A 119 -4.99 -13.17 -4.21
CA SER A 119 -4.91 -13.10 -2.76
C SER A 119 -3.48 -13.24 -2.23
N GLY A 120 -3.28 -13.02 -0.95
CA GLY A 120 -2.01 -13.20 -0.28
C GLY A 120 -1.65 -12.01 0.62
N ARG A 121 -0.59 -12.16 1.42
CA ARG A 121 -0.16 -11.13 2.37
C ARG A 121 0.13 -9.80 1.69
N ALA A 122 -0.09 -8.69 2.42
CA ALA A 122 0.32 -7.36 1.95
C ALA A 122 1.83 -7.33 1.66
N GLY A 123 2.25 -6.50 0.69
CA GLY A 123 3.66 -6.33 0.35
C GLY A 123 4.29 -7.46 -0.46
N MET A 124 3.49 -8.39 -1.02
CA MET A 124 3.97 -9.51 -1.86
C MET A 124 3.96 -9.19 -3.36
N GLY A 125 3.88 -7.94 -3.79
CA GLY A 125 4.03 -7.55 -5.19
C GLY A 125 2.77 -7.67 -6.06
N LYS A 126 1.60 -8.08 -5.52
CA LYS A 126 0.35 -8.26 -6.29
C LYS A 126 0.05 -7.11 -7.24
N THR A 127 -0.04 -5.90 -6.70
CA THR A 127 -0.37 -4.68 -7.43
C THR A 127 0.68 -4.37 -8.51
N PHE A 128 1.96 -4.45 -8.12
CA PHE A 128 3.07 -4.17 -9.03
C PHE A 128 3.04 -5.08 -10.26
N GLU A 129 2.92 -6.39 -10.05
CA GLU A 129 2.94 -7.37 -11.15
C GLU A 129 1.69 -7.27 -12.03
N THR A 130 0.52 -7.04 -11.44
CA THR A 130 -0.71 -6.81 -12.20
C THR A 130 -0.58 -5.61 -13.14
N ILE A 131 -0.21 -4.45 -12.58
CA ILE A 131 -0.06 -3.21 -13.36
C ILE A 131 1.05 -3.34 -14.40
N SER A 132 2.20 -3.94 -14.03
CA SER A 132 3.31 -4.18 -14.94
C SER A 132 2.90 -5.05 -16.12
N THR A 133 2.15 -6.13 -15.86
CA THR A 133 1.68 -7.04 -16.91
C THR A 133 0.72 -6.35 -17.86
N LEU A 134 -0.28 -5.62 -17.34
CA LEU A 134 -1.23 -4.87 -18.17
C LEU A 134 -0.51 -3.81 -19.03
N ALA A 135 0.44 -3.09 -18.42
CA ALA A 135 1.24 -2.09 -19.13
C ALA A 135 2.13 -2.69 -20.22
N LYS A 136 2.80 -3.84 -19.97
CA LYS A 136 3.57 -4.57 -20.96
C LYS A 136 2.71 -5.04 -22.16
N MET A 137 1.44 -5.38 -21.90
CA MET A 137 0.47 -5.74 -22.94
C MET A 137 -0.11 -4.53 -23.68
N GLY A 138 0.21 -3.30 -23.29
CA GLY A 138 -0.38 -2.09 -23.85
C GLY A 138 -1.88 -1.95 -23.56
N LYS A 139 -2.39 -2.57 -22.49
CA LYS A 139 -3.80 -2.49 -22.11
C LYS A 139 -4.06 -1.29 -21.24
N GLU A 140 -5.12 -0.55 -21.59
CA GLU A 140 -5.70 0.45 -20.70
C GLU A 140 -6.53 -0.24 -19.64
N PHE A 141 -6.53 0.30 -18.42
CA PHE A 141 -7.29 -0.22 -17.30
C PHE A 141 -7.66 0.89 -16.33
N GLU A 142 -8.76 0.71 -15.64
CA GLU A 142 -9.18 1.55 -14.53
C GLU A 142 -8.61 0.99 -13.22
N TYR A 143 -7.84 1.81 -12.49
CA TYR A 143 -7.30 1.44 -11.21
C TYR A 143 -8.12 2.04 -10.08
N ASN A 144 -8.58 1.22 -9.18
CA ASN A 144 -9.36 1.65 -8.03
C ASN A 144 -8.78 1.09 -6.73
N ALA A 145 -8.20 1.95 -5.92
CA ALA A 145 -7.76 1.64 -4.58
C ALA A 145 -8.71 2.25 -3.55
N GLY A 146 -9.07 1.47 -2.54
CA GLY A 146 -9.84 1.94 -1.41
C GLY A 146 -11.26 1.39 -1.30
N CYS A 147 -11.95 1.84 -0.25
CA CYS A 147 -13.27 1.34 0.14
C CYS A 147 -14.38 2.09 -0.59
N LYS A 148 -15.34 1.34 -1.13
CA LYS A 148 -16.59 1.88 -1.65
C LYS A 148 -17.76 1.32 -0.85
N SER A 149 -18.78 2.13 -0.59
CA SER A 149 -20.07 1.59 -0.15
C SER A 149 -20.66 0.70 -1.26
N PRO A 150 -21.54 -0.27 -0.94
CA PRO A 150 -22.17 -1.11 -1.95
C PRO A 150 -22.87 -0.34 -3.07
N LEU A 151 -23.55 0.75 -2.73
CA LEU A 151 -24.19 1.62 -3.72
C LEU A 151 -23.18 2.35 -4.61
N ALA A 152 -22.08 2.85 -4.01
CA ALA A 152 -21.01 3.47 -4.78
C ALA A 152 -20.30 2.46 -5.70
N LEU A 153 -20.11 1.22 -5.25
CA LEU A 153 -19.60 0.13 -6.09
C LEU A 153 -20.56 -0.15 -7.26
N TYR A 154 -21.87 -0.24 -7.00
CA TYR A 154 -22.86 -0.48 -8.03
C TYR A 154 -22.84 0.60 -9.13
N LYS A 155 -22.83 1.88 -8.73
CA LYS A 155 -22.72 3.02 -9.65
C LYS A 155 -21.40 2.98 -10.43
N TYR A 156 -20.31 2.74 -9.75
CA TYR A 156 -18.98 2.64 -10.37
C TYR A 156 -18.91 1.53 -11.43
N LEU A 157 -19.47 0.34 -11.14
CA LEU A 157 -19.54 -0.73 -12.14
C LEU A 157 -20.43 -0.36 -13.33
N TYR A 158 -21.50 0.39 -13.12
CA TYR A 158 -22.34 0.90 -14.20
C TYR A 158 -21.57 1.87 -15.12
N ASP A 159 -20.81 2.81 -14.55
CA ASP A 159 -20.04 3.78 -15.30
C ASP A 159 -18.92 3.13 -16.12
N HIS A 160 -18.37 2.04 -15.61
CA HIS A 160 -17.27 1.29 -16.24
C HIS A 160 -17.72 -0.09 -16.82
N ARG A 161 -19.00 -0.24 -17.22
CA ARG A 161 -19.58 -1.53 -17.62
C ARG A 161 -19.13 -2.05 -18.98
N ASP A 162 -18.57 -1.21 -19.85
CA ASP A 162 -18.40 -1.52 -21.27
C ASP A 162 -16.91 -1.77 -21.62
N ASN A 163 -16.55 -3.07 -21.71
CA ASN A 163 -15.26 -3.57 -22.25
C ASN A 163 -13.98 -3.02 -21.61
N GLN A 164 -14.03 -2.59 -20.36
CA GLN A 164 -12.86 -2.12 -19.62
C GLN A 164 -12.20 -3.25 -18.82
N ILE A 165 -10.98 -3.02 -18.38
CA ILE A 165 -10.30 -3.81 -17.35
C ILE A 165 -10.31 -2.96 -16.09
N ILE A 166 -10.90 -3.46 -15.02
CA ILE A 166 -10.97 -2.76 -13.73
C ILE A 166 -10.10 -3.51 -12.73
N VAL A 167 -9.14 -2.81 -12.16
CA VAL A 167 -8.25 -3.33 -11.13
C VAL A 167 -8.69 -2.76 -9.78
N PHE A 168 -9.21 -3.63 -8.92
CA PHE A 168 -9.52 -3.28 -7.54
C PHE A 168 -8.36 -3.66 -6.62
N ASP A 169 -7.77 -2.67 -5.95
CA ASP A 169 -6.75 -2.88 -4.94
C ASP A 169 -7.27 -2.47 -3.56
N ASP A 170 -6.75 -3.08 -2.52
CA ASP A 170 -7.11 -2.79 -1.12
C ASP A 170 -8.63 -2.88 -0.83
N THR A 171 -9.25 -3.97 -1.28
CA THR A 171 -10.70 -4.20 -1.22
C THR A 171 -11.28 -4.49 0.18
N TYR A 172 -10.55 -4.20 1.25
CA TYR A 172 -10.89 -4.59 2.63
C TYR A 172 -12.34 -4.21 3.00
N GLY A 173 -12.75 -2.98 2.74
CA GLY A 173 -14.11 -2.53 3.07
C GLY A 173 -15.21 -3.07 2.14
N LEU A 174 -14.85 -3.57 0.94
CA LEU A 174 -15.82 -4.23 0.06
C LEU A 174 -16.15 -5.64 0.56
N MET A 175 -15.17 -6.35 1.11
CA MET A 175 -15.34 -7.71 1.60
C MET A 175 -16.11 -7.78 2.93
N ASP A 176 -16.17 -6.70 3.69
CA ASP A 176 -16.97 -6.59 4.90
C ASP A 176 -18.49 -6.47 4.61
N SER A 177 -18.85 -6.18 3.36
CA SER A 177 -20.25 -5.99 2.95
C SER A 177 -20.77 -7.15 2.12
N GLU A 178 -21.74 -7.88 2.66
CA GLU A 178 -22.45 -8.94 1.94
C GLU A 178 -23.07 -8.48 0.61
N GLN A 179 -23.57 -7.24 0.59
CA GLN A 179 -24.16 -6.65 -0.61
C GLN A 179 -23.08 -6.38 -1.67
N ALA A 180 -21.93 -5.86 -1.28
CA ALA A 180 -20.81 -5.63 -2.20
C ALA A 180 -20.28 -6.96 -2.78
N ILE A 181 -20.13 -8.00 -1.94
CA ILE A 181 -19.73 -9.33 -2.41
C ILE A 181 -20.75 -9.87 -3.42
N THR A 182 -22.05 -9.72 -3.16
CA THR A 182 -23.10 -10.17 -4.07
C THR A 182 -23.04 -9.46 -5.42
N ILE A 183 -22.82 -8.15 -5.42
CA ILE A 183 -22.61 -7.35 -6.64
C ILE A 183 -21.40 -7.88 -7.42
N LEU A 184 -20.27 -8.08 -6.74
CA LEU A 184 -19.05 -8.60 -7.37
C LEU A 184 -19.26 -10.02 -7.93
N MET A 185 -19.95 -10.90 -7.22
CA MET A 185 -20.25 -12.25 -7.72
C MET A 185 -20.99 -12.22 -9.06
N THR A 186 -21.99 -11.33 -9.21
CA THR A 186 -22.73 -11.19 -10.47
C THR A 186 -21.92 -10.50 -11.56
N ALA A 187 -20.98 -9.63 -11.21
CA ALA A 187 -20.06 -9.01 -12.14
C ALA A 187 -18.96 -9.97 -12.61
N CYS A 188 -18.53 -10.91 -11.77
CA CYS A 188 -17.49 -11.89 -12.12
C CYS A 188 -17.99 -13.00 -13.02
N TRP A 189 -19.21 -13.53 -12.78
CA TRP A 189 -19.68 -14.76 -13.42
C TRP A 189 -21.19 -14.77 -13.69
N SER A 190 -21.58 -15.46 -14.74
CA SER A 190 -22.98 -15.77 -15.06
C SER A 190 -23.08 -17.19 -15.65
N ALA A 191 -24.21 -17.83 -15.46
CA ALA A 191 -24.55 -19.10 -16.12
C ALA A 191 -24.88 -18.92 -17.61
N THR A 192 -24.97 -17.67 -18.08
CA THR A 192 -25.23 -17.32 -19.48
C THR A 192 -24.06 -16.50 -20.02
N ASP A 193 -23.99 -16.30 -21.35
CA ASP A 193 -22.95 -15.49 -21.98
C ASP A 193 -22.98 -14.01 -21.55
N LYS A 194 -24.10 -13.58 -20.93
CA LYS A 194 -24.30 -12.21 -20.48
C LYS A 194 -24.29 -12.12 -18.97
N ARG A 195 -23.49 -11.22 -18.43
CA ARG A 195 -23.48 -10.90 -17.00
C ARG A 195 -24.36 -9.69 -16.74
N PHE A 196 -25.22 -9.79 -15.74
CA PHE A 196 -26.10 -8.71 -15.30
C PHE A 196 -25.84 -8.40 -13.83
N VAL A 197 -25.56 -7.13 -13.55
CA VAL A 197 -25.47 -6.60 -12.19
C VAL A 197 -26.80 -5.94 -11.86
N SER A 198 -27.38 -6.25 -10.70
CA SER A 198 -28.66 -5.71 -10.28
C SER A 198 -28.59 -5.15 -8.86
N TRP A 199 -29.40 -4.13 -8.62
CA TRP A 199 -29.59 -3.49 -7.33
C TRP A 199 -31.08 -3.31 -7.07
N ASP A 200 -31.65 -4.15 -6.22
CA ASP A 200 -33.05 -4.02 -5.84
C ASP A 200 -33.18 -3.02 -4.67
N THR A 201 -33.81 -1.90 -4.94
CA THR A 201 -34.06 -0.86 -3.93
C THR A 201 -35.40 -0.19 -4.17
N THR A 202 -36.10 0.11 -3.09
CA THR A 202 -37.28 0.95 -3.08
C THR A 202 -36.95 2.44 -2.89
N SER A 203 -35.70 2.78 -2.62
CA SER A 203 -35.24 4.15 -2.44
C SER A 203 -34.78 4.76 -3.76
N GLY A 204 -35.20 5.99 -4.08
CA GLY A 204 -34.83 6.72 -5.30
C GLY A 204 -33.34 7.16 -5.38
N LYS A 205 -32.43 6.46 -4.68
CA LYS A 205 -31.01 6.84 -4.57
C LYS A 205 -30.12 6.41 -5.75
N LEU A 206 -30.70 5.83 -6.81
CA LEU A 206 -29.92 5.36 -7.97
C LEU A 206 -29.45 6.50 -8.89
N ASP A 207 -30.02 7.71 -8.77
CA ASP A 207 -29.56 8.92 -9.49
C ASP A 207 -29.38 8.67 -11.01
N GLY A 208 -30.37 8.07 -11.66
CA GLY A 208 -30.35 7.79 -13.10
C GLY A 208 -29.65 6.47 -13.50
N VAL A 209 -29.03 5.75 -12.58
CA VAL A 209 -28.51 4.39 -12.85
C VAL A 209 -29.67 3.39 -12.87
N PRO A 210 -29.80 2.53 -13.90
CA PRO A 210 -30.85 1.52 -13.95
C PRO A 210 -30.68 0.48 -12.83
N ALA A 211 -31.80 -0.11 -12.37
CA ALA A 211 -31.78 -1.15 -11.33
C ALA A 211 -31.10 -2.47 -11.79
N LYS A 212 -30.88 -2.62 -13.10
CA LYS A 212 -30.19 -3.76 -13.69
C LYS A 212 -29.50 -3.31 -14.98
N PHE A 213 -28.24 -3.74 -15.17
CA PHE A 213 -27.49 -3.47 -16.39
C PHE A 213 -26.62 -4.66 -16.80
N GLU A 214 -26.32 -4.75 -18.08
CA GLU A 214 -25.34 -5.71 -18.61
C GLU A 214 -23.93 -5.23 -18.31
N PHE A 215 -23.07 -6.13 -17.86
CA PHE A 215 -21.70 -5.83 -17.47
C PHE A 215 -20.70 -6.63 -18.31
N ASN A 216 -19.99 -5.95 -19.20
CA ASN A 216 -19.07 -6.54 -20.15
C ASN A 216 -17.59 -6.32 -19.80
N SER A 217 -17.31 -5.53 -18.78
CA SER A 217 -15.94 -5.28 -18.29
C SER A 217 -15.38 -6.46 -17.50
N ARG A 218 -14.08 -6.48 -17.33
CA ARG A 218 -13.34 -7.56 -16.67
C ARG A 218 -12.70 -7.04 -15.40
N LEU A 219 -12.55 -7.92 -14.41
CA LEU A 219 -12.14 -7.55 -13.06
C LEU A 219 -10.84 -8.24 -12.67
N VAL A 220 -9.90 -7.49 -12.12
CA VAL A 220 -8.78 -8.03 -11.33
C VAL A 220 -8.93 -7.50 -9.91
N ILE A 221 -9.18 -8.38 -8.97
CA ILE A 221 -9.47 -8.05 -7.57
C ILE A 221 -8.32 -8.53 -6.71
N MET A 222 -7.68 -7.62 -6.00
CA MET A 222 -6.58 -7.93 -5.08
C MET A 222 -7.06 -7.94 -3.64
N MET A 223 -6.79 -9.03 -2.95
CA MET A 223 -7.20 -9.23 -1.56
C MET A 223 -6.00 -9.48 -0.66
N ASN A 224 -6.02 -8.89 0.53
CA ASN A 224 -5.05 -9.19 1.57
C ASN A 224 -5.70 -10.17 2.56
N ASN A 225 -5.24 -11.45 2.54
CA ASN A 225 -5.73 -12.51 3.43
C ASN A 225 -7.28 -12.57 3.50
N PRO A 226 -7.95 -13.02 2.42
CA PRO A 226 -9.41 -13.14 2.42
C PRO A 226 -9.88 -13.99 3.60
N ASP A 227 -11.02 -13.64 4.16
CA ASP A 227 -11.64 -14.42 5.22
C ASP A 227 -12.15 -15.77 4.69
N ASP A 228 -12.41 -16.68 5.61
CA ASP A 228 -12.88 -18.05 5.27
C ASP A 228 -14.41 -18.15 5.21
N SER A 229 -15.11 -17.01 5.04
CA SER A 229 -16.57 -16.97 4.96
C SER A 229 -17.10 -17.67 3.70
N GLU A 230 -18.29 -18.26 3.79
CA GLU A 230 -18.94 -18.91 2.64
C GLU A 230 -19.16 -17.95 1.46
N LYS A 231 -19.36 -16.66 1.74
CA LYS A 231 -19.56 -15.64 0.71
C LYS A 231 -18.27 -15.30 -0.02
N THR A 232 -17.16 -15.15 0.71
CA THR A 232 -15.83 -14.96 0.12
C THR A 232 -15.44 -16.17 -0.72
N LYS A 233 -15.66 -17.39 -0.24
CA LYS A 233 -15.49 -18.63 -1.01
C LYS A 233 -16.33 -18.66 -2.27
N ALA A 234 -17.60 -18.24 -2.17
CA ALA A 234 -18.51 -18.19 -3.31
C ALA A 234 -18.06 -17.16 -4.37
N LEU A 235 -17.49 -16.03 -3.98
CA LEU A 235 -16.92 -15.07 -4.91
C LEU A 235 -15.64 -15.64 -5.58
N ILE A 236 -14.73 -16.22 -4.79
CA ILE A 236 -13.50 -16.84 -5.29
C ILE A 236 -13.83 -17.96 -6.30
N SER A 237 -14.85 -18.78 -6.04
CA SER A 237 -15.24 -19.87 -6.95
C SER A 237 -15.78 -19.43 -8.31
N ARG A 238 -16.10 -18.13 -8.47
CA ARG A 238 -16.65 -17.53 -9.70
C ARG A 238 -15.62 -16.79 -10.54
N SER A 239 -14.34 -16.92 -10.19
CA SER A 239 -13.23 -16.23 -10.84
C SER A 239 -12.04 -17.17 -10.97
N LEU A 240 -11.10 -16.86 -11.85
CA LEU A 240 -9.75 -17.36 -11.65
C LEU A 240 -9.24 -16.87 -10.29
N ASN A 241 -8.51 -17.71 -9.59
CA ASN A 241 -7.94 -17.31 -8.31
C ASN A 241 -6.51 -17.83 -8.17
N TYR A 242 -5.69 -17.03 -7.52
CA TYR A 242 -4.33 -17.42 -7.16
C TYR A 242 -3.90 -16.75 -5.86
N GLU A 243 -3.34 -17.55 -4.96
CA GLU A 243 -2.75 -17.04 -3.72
C GLU A 243 -1.24 -16.89 -3.87
N ILE A 244 -0.74 -15.66 -3.76
CA ILE A 244 0.69 -15.38 -3.71
C ILE A 244 1.16 -15.61 -2.27
N ASN A 245 1.83 -16.72 -2.05
CA ASN A 245 2.32 -17.13 -0.73
C ASN A 245 3.81 -17.48 -0.81
N PHE A 246 4.67 -16.48 -0.70
CA PHE A 246 6.11 -16.67 -0.67
C PHE A 246 6.59 -17.02 0.74
N SER A 247 7.49 -17.99 0.79
CA SER A 247 8.26 -18.29 1.99
C SER A 247 9.20 -17.13 2.34
N TYR A 248 9.78 -17.18 3.54
CA TYR A 248 10.84 -16.24 3.92
C TYR A 248 12.00 -16.27 2.91
N ALA A 249 12.43 -17.48 2.52
CA ALA A 249 13.52 -17.67 1.56
C ALA A 249 13.18 -17.08 0.18
N ASP A 250 11.95 -17.28 -0.32
CA ASP A 250 11.51 -16.74 -1.60
C ASP A 250 11.45 -15.20 -1.54
N THR A 251 10.91 -14.66 -0.46
CA THR A 251 10.84 -13.20 -0.25
C THR A 251 12.24 -12.57 -0.24
N LEU A 252 13.19 -13.22 0.45
CA LEU A 252 14.57 -12.76 0.49
C LEU A 252 15.26 -12.87 -0.87
N LYS A 253 15.04 -13.98 -1.60
CA LYS A 253 15.55 -14.14 -2.97
C LYS A 253 15.01 -13.06 -3.91
N LEU A 254 13.71 -12.75 -3.83
CA LEU A 254 13.12 -11.64 -4.55
C LEU A 254 13.75 -10.29 -4.21
N MET A 255 14.01 -10.00 -2.93
CA MET A 255 14.71 -8.78 -2.50
C MET A 255 16.09 -8.68 -3.16
N TYR A 256 16.85 -9.79 -3.22
CA TYR A 256 18.14 -9.81 -3.90
C TYR A 256 18.00 -9.56 -5.42
N LEU A 257 17.01 -10.14 -6.06
CA LEU A 257 16.76 -9.89 -7.48
C LEU A 257 16.40 -8.42 -7.74
N ILE A 258 15.53 -7.85 -6.93
CA ILE A 258 15.15 -6.44 -6.99
C ILE A 258 16.38 -5.53 -6.75
N ALA A 259 17.31 -5.93 -5.89
CA ALA A 259 18.50 -5.16 -5.58
C ALA A 259 19.56 -5.17 -6.70
N LYS A 260 19.49 -6.08 -7.68
CA LYS A 260 20.42 -6.12 -8.83
C LYS A 260 20.34 -4.89 -9.74
N THR A 261 19.25 -4.14 -9.70
CA THR A 261 19.00 -3.02 -10.60
C THR A 261 19.27 -1.69 -9.90
N ASP A 262 19.99 -0.81 -10.55
CA ASP A 262 20.17 0.58 -10.12
C ASP A 262 18.81 1.31 -10.11
N THR A 263 18.62 2.17 -9.13
CA THR A 263 17.52 3.14 -9.14
C THR A 263 18.07 4.56 -9.38
N LYS A 264 17.18 5.54 -9.56
CA LYS A 264 17.60 6.95 -9.66
C LYS A 264 18.40 7.44 -8.45
N LYS A 265 18.21 6.83 -7.28
CA LYS A 265 18.76 7.30 -5.99
C LYS A 265 19.79 6.36 -5.37
N LEU A 266 19.74 5.06 -5.68
CA LEU A 266 20.61 4.03 -5.10
C LEU A 266 21.22 3.14 -6.18
N LYS A 267 22.47 2.78 -6.00
CA LYS A 267 23.16 1.79 -6.83
C LYS A 267 22.87 0.37 -6.36
N ALA A 268 22.98 -0.59 -7.26
CA ALA A 268 22.75 -2.01 -6.95
C ALA A 268 23.63 -2.50 -5.79
N ALA A 269 24.87 -2.01 -5.66
CA ALA A 269 25.73 -2.36 -4.54
C ALA A 269 25.19 -1.88 -3.19
N GLU A 270 24.65 -0.64 -3.12
CA GLU A 270 24.05 -0.08 -1.90
C GLU A 270 22.75 -0.86 -1.55
N ARG A 271 21.94 -1.17 -2.53
CA ARG A 271 20.72 -1.96 -2.36
C ARG A 271 21.03 -3.37 -1.87
N LYS A 272 22.08 -3.99 -2.42
CA LYS A 272 22.55 -5.30 -1.96
C LYS A 272 23.02 -5.24 -0.50
N GLU A 273 23.78 -4.21 -0.09
CA GLU A 273 24.17 -4.03 1.32
C GLU A 273 22.97 -4.00 2.25
N ILE A 274 21.90 -3.33 1.84
CA ILE A 274 20.65 -3.28 2.60
C ILE A 274 20.03 -4.67 2.73
N VAL A 275 19.96 -5.45 1.64
CA VAL A 275 19.40 -6.81 1.68
C VAL A 275 20.28 -7.76 2.49
N ASP A 276 21.62 -7.67 2.38
CA ASP A 276 22.55 -8.43 3.22
C ASP A 276 22.31 -8.16 4.72
N TRP A 277 22.08 -6.90 5.08
CA TRP A 277 21.75 -6.53 6.44
C TRP A 277 20.37 -7.05 6.87
N ILE A 278 19.35 -7.00 5.99
CA ILE A 278 18.04 -7.61 6.24
C ILE A 278 18.21 -9.08 6.56
N GLN A 279 18.90 -9.83 5.72
CA GLN A 279 19.15 -11.27 5.91
C GLN A 279 19.82 -11.55 7.26
N ALA A 280 20.81 -10.73 7.64
CA ALA A 280 21.51 -10.89 8.90
C ALA A 280 20.65 -10.58 10.15
N ASN A 281 19.55 -9.83 9.99
CA ASN A 281 18.72 -9.33 11.11
C ASN A 281 17.29 -9.87 11.11
N THR A 282 16.91 -10.74 10.17
CA THR A 282 15.57 -11.33 10.06
C THR A 282 15.62 -12.85 9.97
N SER A 283 14.49 -13.49 10.18
CA SER A 283 14.27 -14.93 10.05
C SER A 283 12.80 -15.21 9.66
N GLU A 284 12.46 -16.47 9.46
CA GLU A 284 11.08 -16.92 9.22
C GLU A 284 10.09 -16.48 10.33
N ALA A 285 10.61 -16.23 11.54
CA ALA A 285 9.79 -15.76 12.67
C ALA A 285 9.63 -14.24 12.71
N THR A 286 10.25 -13.50 11.78
CA THR A 286 10.14 -12.04 11.74
C THR A 286 8.75 -11.63 11.29
N ILE A 287 8.00 -10.95 12.17
CA ILE A 287 6.62 -10.52 11.89
C ILE A 287 6.63 -9.36 10.91
N GLY A 288 5.73 -9.43 9.93
CA GLY A 288 5.56 -8.38 8.93
C GLY A 288 6.72 -8.26 7.93
N PHE A 289 7.47 -9.35 7.75
CA PHE A 289 8.52 -9.44 6.74
C PHE A 289 7.90 -9.54 5.34
N ASP A 290 8.13 -8.53 4.53
CA ASP A 290 7.60 -8.39 3.16
C ASP A 290 8.54 -7.56 2.28
N LEU A 291 8.25 -7.45 0.98
CA LEU A 291 9.08 -6.66 0.05
C LEU A 291 9.08 -5.14 0.37
N ARG A 292 8.07 -4.63 1.08
CA ARG A 292 8.04 -3.23 1.54
C ARG A 292 9.13 -2.96 2.59
N THR A 293 9.58 -4.00 3.31
CA THR A 293 10.67 -3.89 4.28
C THR A 293 11.95 -3.38 3.60
N GLN A 294 12.32 -3.94 2.44
CA GLN A 294 13.46 -3.45 1.66
C GLN A 294 13.28 -1.98 1.25
N LYS A 295 12.13 -1.63 0.68
CA LYS A 295 11.84 -0.27 0.22
C LYS A 295 11.89 0.76 1.36
N LYS A 296 11.40 0.42 2.55
CA LYS A 296 11.48 1.28 3.73
C LYS A 296 12.92 1.47 4.19
N LEU A 297 13.72 0.40 4.18
CA LEU A 297 15.14 0.48 4.55
C LEU A 297 15.96 1.24 3.50
N GLU A 298 15.65 1.12 2.22
CA GLU A 298 16.23 1.96 1.17
C GLU A 298 15.97 3.45 1.43
N SER A 299 14.76 3.80 1.89
CA SER A 299 14.42 5.18 2.27
C SER A 299 15.19 5.64 3.51
N ILE A 300 15.32 4.80 4.53
CA ILE A 300 16.11 5.09 5.73
C ILE A 300 17.60 5.25 5.39
N TYR A 301 18.14 4.40 4.54
CA TYR A 301 19.52 4.48 4.05
C TYR A 301 19.80 5.80 3.32
N LEU A 302 18.86 6.24 2.48
CA LEU A 302 18.95 7.52 1.77
C LEU A 302 18.92 8.72 2.73
N TYR A 303 18.14 8.63 3.80
CA TYR A 303 18.02 9.70 4.80
C TYR A 303 19.28 9.82 5.65
N ASP A 304 19.84 8.70 6.13
CA ASP A 304 21.03 8.70 6.99
C ASP A 304 21.91 7.48 6.68
N LYS A 305 22.89 7.66 5.80
CA LYS A 305 23.82 6.60 5.40
C LYS A 305 24.74 6.12 6.52
N ILE A 306 24.85 6.86 7.61
CA ILE A 306 25.75 6.51 8.73
C ILE A 306 24.99 5.67 9.74
N ASN A 307 23.80 6.10 10.17
CA ASN A 307 23.07 5.50 11.28
C ASN A 307 21.86 4.65 10.82
N TRP A 308 21.68 4.42 9.51
CA TRP A 308 20.52 3.71 8.97
C TRP A 308 20.27 2.34 9.60
N LYS A 309 21.34 1.66 10.04
CA LYS A 309 21.23 0.33 10.67
C LYS A 309 20.50 0.40 12.01
N GLU A 310 20.75 1.42 12.81
CA GLU A 310 20.08 1.63 14.11
C GLU A 310 18.58 1.97 13.89
N LEU A 311 18.30 2.86 12.95
CA LEU A 311 16.92 3.15 12.57
C LEU A 311 16.22 1.92 11.97
N GLY A 312 16.93 1.13 11.18
CA GLY A 312 16.46 -0.10 10.58
C GLY A 312 16.10 -1.16 11.61
N LYS A 313 16.86 -1.29 12.71
CA LYS A 313 16.52 -2.17 13.82
C LYS A 313 15.12 -1.88 14.37
N VAL A 314 14.78 -0.60 14.56
CA VAL A 314 13.45 -0.19 15.05
C VAL A 314 12.35 -0.65 14.10
N LEU A 315 12.59 -0.61 12.79
CA LEU A 315 11.62 -1.06 11.79
C LEU A 315 11.39 -2.57 11.83
N ILE A 316 12.48 -3.35 11.93
CA ILE A 316 12.43 -4.83 11.88
C ILE A 316 11.97 -5.41 13.21
N TRP A 317 12.45 -4.85 14.34
CA TRP A 317 12.20 -5.40 15.67
C TRP A 317 10.88 -4.94 16.28
N LYS A 318 9.99 -4.42 15.48
CA LYS A 318 8.74 -3.84 15.93
C LYS A 318 7.85 -4.88 16.62
N LYS A 319 7.56 -4.68 17.92
CA LYS A 319 6.44 -5.26 18.69
C LYS A 319 6.34 -6.79 18.75
N ASN A 320 7.44 -7.51 18.65
CA ASN A 320 7.41 -8.94 18.93
C ASN A 320 7.26 -9.18 20.43
N THR A 321 6.39 -10.10 20.81
CA THR A 321 6.36 -10.59 22.18
C THR A 321 7.73 -11.23 22.52
N PRO A 322 8.13 -11.27 23.80
CA PRO A 322 9.38 -11.93 24.19
C PRO A 322 9.51 -13.36 23.65
N MET A 323 8.39 -14.09 23.52
CA MET A 323 8.36 -15.44 22.96
C MET A 323 8.68 -15.47 21.47
N GLU A 324 8.13 -14.54 20.71
CA GLU A 324 8.40 -14.40 19.25
C GLU A 324 9.85 -14.00 19.02
N VAL A 325 10.38 -13.09 19.84
CA VAL A 325 11.81 -12.73 19.79
C VAL A 325 12.71 -13.93 19.99
N VAL A 326 12.46 -14.75 21.03
CA VAL A 326 13.26 -15.95 21.28
C VAL A 326 13.14 -16.93 20.13
N LYS A 327 11.94 -17.16 19.57
CA LYS A 327 11.71 -18.04 18.42
C LYS A 327 12.51 -17.56 17.20
N GLU A 328 12.45 -16.28 16.89
CA GLU A 328 13.19 -15.66 15.78
C GLU A 328 14.72 -15.84 15.95
N LEU A 329 15.24 -15.53 17.15
CA LEU A 329 16.67 -15.61 17.43
C LEU A 329 17.22 -17.04 17.32
N ILE A 330 16.43 -18.05 17.72
CA ILE A 330 16.80 -19.47 17.53
C ILE A 330 16.88 -19.81 16.04
N LEU A 331 15.90 -19.41 15.25
CA LEU A 331 15.84 -19.70 13.81
C LEU A 331 16.99 -19.03 13.04
N ARG A 332 17.47 -17.88 13.51
CA ARG A 332 18.64 -17.19 12.91
C ARG A 332 19.97 -17.93 13.14
N GLY A 333 20.01 -18.97 13.95
CA GLY A 333 21.19 -19.82 14.12
C GLY A 333 22.42 -19.18 14.78
N LYS A 334 22.27 -17.99 15.40
CA LYS A 334 23.36 -17.33 16.15
C LYS A 334 23.73 -18.09 17.41
N SER A 335 24.93 -17.83 17.94
CA SER A 335 25.36 -18.39 19.21
C SER A 335 24.42 -18.00 20.36
N VAL A 336 24.27 -18.87 21.36
CA VAL A 336 23.35 -18.61 22.51
C VAL A 336 23.68 -17.30 23.21
N ASN A 337 24.95 -16.94 23.30
CA ASN A 337 25.35 -15.69 23.95
C ASN A 337 24.89 -14.46 23.15
N GLU A 338 24.96 -14.50 21.83
CA GLU A 338 24.44 -13.45 20.95
C GLU A 338 22.91 -13.37 21.01
N GLN A 339 22.24 -14.53 20.99
CA GLN A 339 20.79 -14.60 21.14
C GLN A 339 20.33 -13.92 22.46
N VAL A 340 20.99 -14.23 23.57
CA VAL A 340 20.67 -13.63 24.88
C VAL A 340 20.91 -12.12 24.87
N ARG A 341 22.06 -11.65 24.34
CA ARG A 341 22.37 -10.22 24.28
C ARG A 341 21.32 -9.48 23.49
N GLU A 342 20.98 -9.97 22.30
CA GLU A 342 19.99 -9.36 21.42
C GLU A 342 18.58 -9.44 22.01
N PHE A 343 18.24 -10.51 22.71
CA PHE A 343 16.95 -10.62 23.43
C PHE A 343 16.81 -9.52 24.48
N VAL A 344 17.82 -9.35 25.33
CA VAL A 344 17.81 -8.31 26.37
C VAL A 344 17.72 -6.91 25.76
N GLU A 345 18.47 -6.65 24.68
CA GLU A 345 18.43 -5.37 23.96
C GLU A 345 17.04 -5.07 23.38
N ARG A 346 16.37 -6.06 22.80
CA ARG A 346 15.08 -5.91 22.12
C ARG A 346 13.87 -5.86 23.05
N THR A 347 13.90 -6.61 24.15
CA THR A 347 12.73 -6.78 25.03
C THR A 347 12.85 -6.03 26.36
N GLY A 348 14.06 -5.71 26.78
CA GLY A 348 14.35 -5.24 28.14
C GLY A 348 14.25 -6.32 29.22
N ASP A 349 13.90 -7.55 28.83
CA ASP A 349 13.76 -8.69 29.75
C ASP A 349 15.11 -9.32 30.12
N SER A 350 15.12 -10.04 31.24
CA SER A 350 16.35 -10.65 31.75
C SER A 350 16.81 -11.86 30.96
N ARG A 351 18.11 -12.19 31.10
CA ARG A 351 18.68 -13.47 30.62
C ARG A 351 17.89 -14.70 31.11
N ALA A 352 17.40 -14.68 32.34
CA ALA A 352 16.61 -15.77 32.91
C ALA A 352 15.28 -15.95 32.16
N THR A 353 14.63 -14.86 31.78
CA THR A 353 13.40 -14.87 30.95
C THR A 353 13.66 -15.53 29.61
N TYR A 354 14.78 -15.22 28.95
CA TYR A 354 15.16 -15.85 27.69
C TYR A 354 15.22 -17.39 27.81
N PHE A 355 15.94 -17.91 28.79
CA PHE A 355 16.07 -19.36 28.95
C PHE A 355 14.75 -20.05 29.35
N ARG A 356 13.91 -19.39 30.15
CA ARG A 356 12.57 -19.89 30.48
C ARG A 356 11.72 -20.05 29.24
N ILE A 357 11.68 -19.02 28.37
CA ILE A 357 10.94 -19.05 27.11
C ILE A 357 11.52 -20.10 26.15
N LYS A 358 12.83 -20.15 26.02
CA LYS A 358 13.51 -21.15 25.18
C LYS A 358 13.14 -22.59 25.59
N LYS A 359 13.10 -22.87 26.89
CA LYS A 359 12.67 -24.17 27.42
C LYS A 359 11.20 -24.45 27.09
N GLN A 360 10.34 -23.46 27.22
CA GLN A 360 8.92 -23.55 26.92
C GLN A 360 8.69 -23.87 25.43
N LEU A 361 9.40 -23.22 24.52
CA LEU A 361 9.34 -23.48 23.07
C LEU A 361 9.82 -24.88 22.71
N GLY A 362 10.87 -25.38 23.37
CA GLY A 362 11.36 -26.75 23.18
C GLY A 362 10.32 -27.80 23.61
N ASN A 363 9.61 -27.56 24.69
CA ASN A 363 8.56 -28.47 25.20
C ASN A 363 7.29 -28.47 24.32
N MET A 364 7.03 -27.39 23.60
CA MET A 364 5.87 -27.27 22.66
C MET A 364 6.11 -27.97 21.32
N GLY A 365 7.28 -28.56 21.08
CA GLY A 365 7.61 -29.16 19.79
C GLY A 365 7.71 -28.18 18.62
N SER A 366 7.61 -26.87 18.90
CA SER A 366 7.52 -25.80 17.90
C SER A 366 8.84 -25.53 17.18
N ILE A 367 9.96 -26.06 17.69
CA ILE A 367 11.30 -25.88 17.09
C ILE A 367 12.11 -27.15 17.34
N LYS A 368 12.55 -27.82 16.28
CA LYS A 368 13.65 -28.80 16.38
C LYS A 368 14.93 -28.01 16.69
N VAL A 369 15.32 -27.94 17.95
CA VAL A 369 16.63 -27.44 18.33
C VAL A 369 17.65 -28.46 17.79
N ALA A 370 18.45 -28.06 16.80
CA ALA A 370 19.59 -28.86 16.40
C ALA A 370 20.43 -29.16 17.66
N GLY A 371 20.48 -30.42 18.04
CA GLY A 371 21.14 -30.84 19.26
C GLY A 371 22.61 -30.46 19.22
N ASN A 372 23.11 -29.84 20.26
CA ASN A 372 24.52 -29.82 20.55
C ASN A 372 24.95 -31.28 20.71
N GLY A 373 25.69 -31.76 19.73
CA GLY A 373 26.46 -33.00 19.91
C GLY A 373 27.40 -32.83 21.11
N VAL A 374 27.12 -33.57 22.18
CA VAL A 374 28.09 -33.79 23.23
C VAL A 374 29.08 -34.78 22.70
N VAL A 375 30.32 -34.37 22.59
CA VAL A 375 31.48 -35.30 22.68
C VAL A 375 31.96 -35.23 24.11
#